data_fccaf2df34936943e0a56b80b21cca9f
#
_entry.id   fccaf2df34936943e0a56b80b21cca9f
#
_cell.length_a   1.000
_cell.length_b   1.000
_cell.length_c   1.000
_cell.angle_alpha   90.00
_cell.angle_beta   90.00
_cell.angle_gamma   90.00
#
_symmetry.space_group_name_H-M   'P 1'
#
loop_
_entity.id
_entity.type
_entity.pdbx_description
1 polymer ?
#
loop_
_entity_poly.entity_id
_entity_poly.type
_entity_poly.pdbx_seq_one_letter_code
_entity_poly.pdbx_strand_id
1 'polypeptide(L)'
;FDRVRKDITFVCFSDYDPTIPNKEVAFHKIAITNTFGEWLAAHDMKQARIAETEKYAHVTFFFNGGVEQPNEGEDRILVNSPKDVATYDLKPEMSAPQVCEKLLDAIRSEKYDVIVINFANPDMVGHTGVISAAIKAIETVDECVGKAVQAVKDVDGVLFICADHGNAEQMIDYTTGQPHTAH
;
A
#
# COMPACT_ATOMS: atom_id res chain seq x y z
N PHE A 1 -21.74 -16.56 -31.30
CA PHE A 1 -20.51 -17.36 -31.24
C PHE A 1 -20.92 -18.79 -30.90
N ASP A 2 -20.84 -19.70 -31.87
CA ASP A 2 -20.97 -21.14 -31.64
C ASP A 2 -19.69 -21.64 -30.99
N ARG A 3 -19.65 -21.61 -29.64
CA ARG A 3 -18.55 -22.16 -28.87
C ARG A 3 -18.91 -23.57 -28.39
N VAL A 4 -18.18 -24.54 -28.86
CA VAL A 4 -18.22 -25.92 -28.29
C VAL A 4 -17.39 -25.89 -27.01
N ARG A 5 -18.01 -26.22 -25.87
CA ARG A 5 -17.30 -26.41 -24.60
C ARG A 5 -16.32 -27.59 -24.79
N LYS A 6 -15.03 -27.32 -24.58
CA LYS A 6 -14.02 -28.38 -24.55
C LYS A 6 -13.92 -28.90 -23.12
N ASP A 7 -13.81 -30.21 -23.01
CA ASP A 7 -13.51 -30.85 -21.74
C ASP A 7 -11.99 -30.76 -21.53
N ILE A 8 -11.60 -29.83 -20.67
CA ILE A 8 -10.19 -29.58 -20.34
C ILE A 8 -10.02 -29.62 -18.82
N THR A 9 -8.89 -30.13 -18.37
CA THR A 9 -8.44 -29.93 -16.99
C THR A 9 -7.87 -28.52 -16.88
N PHE A 10 -8.45 -27.69 -15.98
CA PHE A 10 -8.00 -26.34 -15.73
C PHE A 10 -7.35 -26.27 -14.36
N VAL A 11 -6.05 -25.96 -14.31
CA VAL A 11 -5.27 -25.87 -13.09
C VAL A 11 -4.84 -24.42 -12.87
N CYS A 12 -5.26 -23.84 -11.75
CA CYS A 12 -4.79 -22.54 -11.28
C CYS A 12 -3.49 -22.71 -10.51
N PHE A 13 -2.58 -21.75 -10.60
CA PHE A 13 -1.38 -21.77 -9.76
C PHE A 13 -1.73 -21.58 -8.27
N SER A 14 -2.74 -20.75 -7.95
CA SER A 14 -3.17 -20.47 -6.59
C SER A 14 -4.70 -20.35 -6.51
N ASP A 15 -5.24 -20.23 -5.31
CA ASP A 15 -6.65 -19.96 -5.04
C ASP A 15 -7.01 -18.51 -5.38
N TYR A 16 -7.28 -18.23 -6.67
CA TYR A 16 -7.62 -16.86 -7.13
C TYR A 16 -9.06 -16.49 -6.86
N ASP A 17 -10.00 -17.37 -7.21
CA ASP A 17 -11.43 -17.12 -7.09
C ASP A 17 -12.16 -18.41 -6.73
N PRO A 18 -12.79 -18.52 -5.56
CA PRO A 18 -13.51 -19.70 -5.12
C PRO A 18 -14.72 -20.03 -6.00
N THR A 19 -15.25 -19.05 -6.74
CA THR A 19 -16.47 -19.22 -7.56
C THR A 19 -16.23 -19.89 -8.90
N ILE A 20 -14.97 -20.02 -9.36
CA ILE A 20 -14.62 -20.68 -10.62
C ILE A 20 -14.88 -22.19 -10.47
N PRO A 21 -15.84 -22.76 -11.22
CA PRO A 21 -16.14 -24.19 -11.16
C PRO A 21 -15.09 -25.02 -11.92
N ASN A 22 -14.98 -26.31 -11.56
CA ASN A 22 -14.17 -27.30 -12.27
C ASN A 22 -12.69 -26.87 -12.43
N LYS A 23 -12.12 -26.28 -11.38
CA LYS A 23 -10.69 -25.98 -11.31
C LYS A 23 -10.00 -26.89 -10.31
N GLU A 24 -8.76 -27.16 -10.57
CA GLU A 24 -7.79 -27.66 -9.60
C GLU A 24 -6.82 -26.54 -9.21
N VAL A 25 -6.19 -26.65 -8.07
CA VAL A 25 -5.23 -25.66 -7.56
C VAL A 25 -3.91 -26.36 -7.29
N ALA A 26 -2.83 -25.87 -7.92
CA ALA A 26 -1.50 -26.45 -7.75
C ALA A 26 -0.89 -26.11 -6.38
N PHE A 27 -1.07 -24.87 -5.92
CA PHE A 27 -0.55 -24.36 -4.65
C PHE A 27 -1.66 -23.64 -3.88
N HIS A 28 -2.18 -24.29 -2.87
CA HIS A 28 -3.16 -23.69 -1.97
C HIS A 28 -2.51 -22.59 -1.13
N LYS A 29 -3.28 -21.54 -0.86
CA LYS A 29 -2.84 -20.48 0.07
C LYS A 29 -2.62 -21.07 1.45
N ILE A 30 -1.46 -20.79 2.01
CA ILE A 30 -1.14 -21.11 3.40
C ILE A 30 -1.59 -19.92 4.24
N ALA A 31 -2.41 -20.15 5.25
CA ALA A 31 -2.79 -19.12 6.18
C ALA A 31 -1.55 -18.66 6.95
N ILE A 32 -1.25 -17.37 6.88
CA ILE A 32 -0.21 -16.74 7.67
C ILE A 32 -0.82 -16.42 9.02
N THR A 33 -0.21 -16.89 10.08
CA THR A 33 -0.64 -16.66 11.47
C THR A 33 0.45 -15.94 12.25
N ASN A 34 0.08 -15.34 13.37
CA ASN A 34 0.99 -14.55 14.20
C ASN A 34 1.60 -13.37 13.42
N THR A 35 0.74 -12.71 12.65
CA THR A 35 1.09 -11.46 11.99
C THR A 35 1.35 -10.36 13.02
N PHE A 36 2.02 -9.28 12.61
CA PHE A 36 2.29 -8.16 13.51
C PHE A 36 0.99 -7.56 14.08
N GLY A 37 -0.07 -7.46 13.26
CA GLY A 37 -1.37 -6.98 13.72
C GLY A 37 -2.04 -7.89 14.75
N GLU A 38 -1.96 -9.20 14.57
CA GLU A 38 -2.44 -10.19 15.56
C GLU A 38 -1.63 -10.12 16.86
N TRP A 39 -0.31 -9.94 16.75
CA TRP A 39 0.55 -9.81 17.92
C TRP A 39 0.19 -8.56 18.75
N LEU A 40 -0.04 -7.41 18.09
CA LEU A 40 -0.48 -6.18 18.75
C LEU A 40 -1.84 -6.39 19.46
N ALA A 41 -2.80 -6.99 18.77
CA ALA A 41 -4.11 -7.30 19.33
C ALA A 41 -4.03 -8.22 20.58
N ALA A 42 -3.18 -9.26 20.52
CA ALA A 42 -2.96 -10.17 21.63
C ALA A 42 -2.32 -9.50 22.88
N HIS A 43 -1.78 -8.28 22.71
CA HIS A 43 -1.19 -7.48 23.80
C HIS A 43 -2.03 -6.24 24.14
N ASP A 44 -3.31 -6.23 23.75
CA ASP A 44 -4.26 -5.12 23.98
C ASP A 44 -3.78 -3.76 23.42
N MET A 45 -2.86 -3.78 22.45
CA MET A 45 -2.30 -2.58 21.82
C MET A 45 -3.23 -2.06 20.72
N LYS A 46 -3.35 -0.74 20.62
CA LYS A 46 -4.14 -0.05 19.60
C LYS A 46 -3.28 0.30 18.41
N GLN A 47 -3.80 0.06 17.22
CA GLN A 47 -3.08 0.26 15.98
C GLN A 47 -3.92 1.02 14.94
N ALA A 48 -3.27 1.87 14.13
CA ALA A 48 -3.89 2.53 12.98
C ALA A 48 -3.21 2.12 11.67
N ARG A 49 -4.01 1.97 10.62
CA ARG A 49 -3.59 1.71 9.25
C ARG A 49 -4.04 2.86 8.38
N ILE A 50 -3.09 3.58 7.76
CA ILE A 50 -3.39 4.81 7.02
C ILE A 50 -2.78 4.71 5.63
N ALA A 51 -3.59 4.87 4.60
CA ALA A 51 -3.12 5.02 3.22
C ALA A 51 -4.20 5.63 2.33
N GLU A 52 -3.79 6.10 1.16
CA GLU A 52 -4.73 6.37 0.10
C GLU A 52 -5.11 5.09 -0.68
N THR A 53 -6.16 5.16 -1.50
CA THR A 53 -6.82 4.01 -2.16
C THR A 53 -5.83 3.02 -2.75
N GLU A 54 -4.81 3.48 -3.48
CA GLU A 54 -3.88 2.64 -4.23
C GLU A 54 -3.00 1.74 -3.34
N LYS A 55 -2.76 2.15 -2.10
CA LYS A 55 -1.93 1.41 -1.14
C LYS A 55 -2.69 0.98 0.11
N TYR A 56 -4.02 1.16 0.13
CA TYR A 56 -4.82 0.79 1.29
C TYR A 56 -4.77 -0.72 1.59
N ALA A 57 -4.92 -1.56 0.58
CA ALA A 57 -4.81 -3.01 0.74
C ALA A 57 -3.43 -3.44 1.24
N HIS A 58 -2.36 -2.69 0.91
CA HIS A 58 -1.00 -3.00 1.33
C HIS A 58 -0.81 -2.85 2.85
N VAL A 59 -1.41 -1.82 3.45
CA VAL A 59 -1.33 -1.60 4.91
C VAL A 59 -2.45 -2.32 5.69
N THR A 60 -3.41 -2.95 5.03
CA THR A 60 -4.54 -3.68 5.64
C THR A 60 -4.52 -5.16 5.28
N PHE A 61 -5.15 -5.55 4.20
CA PHE A 61 -5.33 -6.94 3.78
C PHE A 61 -4.00 -7.71 3.68
N PHE A 62 -3.03 -7.17 2.91
CA PHE A 62 -1.74 -7.86 2.72
C PHE A 62 -0.90 -7.84 3.99
N PHE A 63 -0.90 -6.74 4.73
CA PHE A 63 -0.16 -6.62 5.99
C PHE A 63 -0.73 -7.57 7.07
N ASN A 64 -2.01 -7.90 6.99
CA ASN A 64 -2.69 -8.85 7.86
C ASN A 64 -2.66 -10.30 7.29
N GLY A 65 -1.70 -10.61 6.42
CA GLY A 65 -1.52 -11.96 5.90
C GLY A 65 -2.62 -12.47 4.97
N GLY A 66 -3.37 -11.54 4.31
CA GLY A 66 -4.48 -11.87 3.43
C GLY A 66 -5.82 -12.01 4.14
N VAL A 67 -5.93 -11.47 5.35
CA VAL A 67 -7.19 -11.43 6.12
C VAL A 67 -7.82 -10.06 6.00
N GLU A 68 -9.07 -10.00 5.50
CA GLU A 68 -9.80 -8.73 5.31
C GLU A 68 -10.30 -8.14 6.64
N GLN A 69 -10.69 -8.99 7.59
CA GLN A 69 -11.19 -8.56 8.88
C GLN A 69 -10.11 -7.81 9.67
N PRO A 70 -10.38 -6.59 10.17
CA PRO A 70 -9.47 -5.90 11.08
C PRO A 70 -9.19 -6.70 12.34
N ASN A 71 -7.97 -6.60 12.86
CA ASN A 71 -7.64 -7.14 14.17
C ASN A 71 -8.33 -6.33 15.28
N GLU A 72 -8.42 -6.90 16.48
CA GLU A 72 -8.89 -6.14 17.62
C GLU A 72 -7.97 -4.93 17.87
N GLY A 73 -8.56 -3.77 18.15
CA GLY A 73 -7.80 -2.52 18.31
C GLY A 73 -7.24 -1.92 17.03
N GLU A 74 -7.57 -2.45 15.84
CA GLU A 74 -7.13 -1.95 14.54
C GLU A 74 -8.14 -0.96 13.93
N ASP A 75 -7.77 0.32 13.86
CA ASP A 75 -8.50 1.33 13.11
C ASP A 75 -7.91 1.48 11.69
N ARG A 76 -8.78 1.64 10.71
CA ARG A 76 -8.41 1.81 9.30
C ARG A 76 -8.84 3.18 8.80
N ILE A 77 -7.91 3.96 8.28
CA ILE A 77 -8.12 5.32 7.79
C ILE A 77 -7.77 5.36 6.31
N LEU A 78 -8.82 5.33 5.49
CA LEU A 78 -8.71 5.44 4.04
C LEU A 78 -8.83 6.89 3.60
N VAL A 79 -7.90 7.34 2.78
CA VAL A 79 -7.97 8.58 2.01
C VAL A 79 -8.21 8.21 0.54
N ASN A 80 -9.19 8.82 -0.11
CA ASN A 80 -9.42 8.53 -1.53
C ASN A 80 -8.30 9.10 -2.39
N SER A 81 -7.74 8.29 -3.28
CA SER A 81 -6.83 8.77 -4.32
C SER A 81 -7.56 9.68 -5.32
N PRO A 82 -6.87 10.62 -5.99
CA PRO A 82 -7.47 11.51 -6.97
C PRO A 82 -8.16 10.72 -8.09
N LYS A 83 -9.39 11.14 -8.45
CA LYS A 83 -10.18 10.59 -9.56
C LYS A 83 -10.39 11.59 -10.69
N ASP A 84 -9.82 12.79 -10.53
CA ASP A 84 -9.93 13.92 -11.44
C ASP A 84 -8.83 13.96 -12.51
N VAL A 85 -7.91 13.01 -12.48
CA VAL A 85 -6.82 12.85 -13.45
C VAL A 85 -6.81 11.45 -14.05
N ALA A 86 -6.36 11.33 -15.29
CA ALA A 86 -6.27 10.03 -15.96
C ALA A 86 -5.07 9.20 -15.49
N THR A 87 -3.96 9.87 -15.19
CA THR A 87 -2.71 9.28 -14.70
C THR A 87 -2.09 10.19 -13.64
N TYR A 88 -1.32 9.62 -12.70
CA TYR A 88 -0.83 10.36 -11.54
C TYR A 88 0.37 11.29 -11.84
N ASP A 89 1.00 11.20 -13.01
CA ASP A 89 1.96 12.21 -13.46
C ASP A 89 1.32 13.60 -13.64
N LEU A 90 0.00 13.67 -13.88
CA LEU A 90 -0.76 14.91 -13.94
C LEU A 90 -1.08 15.52 -12.57
N LYS A 91 -0.91 14.74 -11.50
CA LYS A 91 -1.13 15.14 -10.10
C LYS A 91 -0.19 14.38 -9.17
N PRO A 92 1.12 14.65 -9.23
CA PRO A 92 2.14 13.85 -8.54
C PRO A 92 2.02 13.86 -7.01
N GLU A 93 1.44 14.92 -6.43
CA GLU A 93 1.14 14.99 -5.01
C GLU A 93 0.09 13.99 -4.56
N MET A 94 -0.74 13.48 -5.50
CA MET A 94 -1.83 12.55 -5.24
C MET A 94 -2.66 12.99 -4.02
N SER A 95 -2.87 12.13 -3.02
CA SER A 95 -3.52 12.48 -1.77
C SER A 95 -2.56 12.49 -0.57
N ALA A 96 -1.24 12.55 -0.81
CA ALA A 96 -0.25 12.52 0.27
C ALA A 96 -0.44 13.64 1.32
N PRO A 97 -0.80 14.89 0.95
CA PRO A 97 -1.08 15.92 1.97
C PRO A 97 -2.21 15.53 2.92
N GLN A 98 -3.31 14.98 2.40
CA GLN A 98 -4.45 14.52 3.22
C GLN A 98 -4.11 13.29 4.06
N VAL A 99 -3.33 12.36 3.50
CA VAL A 99 -2.80 11.20 4.24
C VAL A 99 -1.90 11.69 5.39
N CYS A 100 -1.05 12.68 5.13
CA CYS A 100 -0.19 13.30 6.13
C CYS A 100 -1.01 13.96 7.25
N GLU A 101 -2.07 14.71 6.93
CA GLU A 101 -2.96 15.30 7.95
C GLU A 101 -3.53 14.23 8.86
N LYS A 102 -4.06 13.12 8.28
CA LYS A 102 -4.58 11.99 9.06
C LYS A 102 -3.53 11.33 9.94
N LEU A 103 -2.30 11.20 9.43
CA LEU A 103 -1.17 10.71 10.21
C LEU A 103 -0.87 11.62 11.40
N LEU A 104 -0.77 12.93 11.16
CA LEU A 104 -0.48 13.91 12.22
C LEU A 104 -1.58 13.95 13.30
N ASP A 105 -2.85 13.85 12.89
CA ASP A 105 -3.99 13.75 13.80
C ASP A 105 -3.90 12.47 14.65
N ALA A 106 -3.58 11.33 14.03
CA ALA A 106 -3.42 10.06 14.70
C ALA A 106 -2.27 10.09 15.72
N ILE A 107 -1.10 10.64 15.37
CA ILE A 107 0.05 10.78 16.26
C ILE A 107 -0.31 11.67 17.47
N ARG A 108 -0.86 12.87 17.20
CA ARG A 108 -1.19 13.86 18.26
C ARG A 108 -2.31 13.43 19.18
N SER A 109 -3.16 12.50 18.72
CA SER A 109 -4.23 11.95 19.56
C SER A 109 -3.71 11.04 20.68
N GLU A 110 -2.49 10.56 20.58
CA GLU A 110 -1.87 9.58 21.49
C GLU A 110 -2.76 8.34 21.74
N LYS A 111 -3.69 8.08 20.80
CA LYS A 111 -4.63 6.96 20.89
C LYS A 111 -3.99 5.64 20.54
N TYR A 112 -2.99 5.63 19.68
CA TYR A 112 -2.42 4.44 19.06
C TYR A 112 -1.02 4.16 19.56
N ASP A 113 -0.77 2.90 19.87
CA ASP A 113 0.58 2.41 20.22
C ASP A 113 1.42 2.22 18.96
N VAL A 114 0.78 1.87 17.84
CA VAL A 114 1.45 1.66 16.55
C VAL A 114 0.62 2.26 15.42
N ILE A 115 1.29 2.97 14.51
CA ILE A 115 0.70 3.49 13.27
C ILE A 115 1.49 2.94 12.09
N VAL A 116 0.80 2.30 11.15
CA VAL A 116 1.37 1.87 9.87
C VAL A 116 0.77 2.72 8.76
N ILE A 117 1.64 3.34 7.97
CA ILE A 117 1.27 4.23 6.87
C ILE A 117 2.04 3.88 5.60
N ASN A 118 1.42 4.09 4.45
CA ASN A 118 2.09 4.06 3.15
C ASN A 118 1.76 5.33 2.35
N PHE A 119 2.79 5.98 1.81
CA PHE A 119 2.67 7.02 0.81
C PHE A 119 2.85 6.42 -0.58
N ALA A 120 1.79 6.42 -1.38
CA ALA A 120 1.72 5.74 -2.67
C ALA A 120 2.52 6.42 -3.79
N ASN A 121 2.89 7.68 -3.61
CA ASN A 121 3.35 8.57 -4.69
C ASN A 121 4.56 8.07 -5.45
N PRO A 122 5.70 7.65 -4.83
CA PRO A 122 6.89 7.25 -5.59
C PRO A 122 6.62 6.05 -6.50
N ASP A 123 5.81 5.11 -6.04
CA ASP A 123 5.43 3.94 -6.83
C ASP A 123 4.44 4.30 -7.94
N MET A 124 3.29 4.87 -7.60
CA MET A 124 2.22 5.13 -8.56
C MET A 124 2.62 6.14 -9.66
N VAL A 125 3.38 7.16 -9.30
CA VAL A 125 3.92 8.12 -10.27
C VAL A 125 5.11 7.52 -11.02
N GLY A 126 5.93 6.70 -10.37
CA GLY A 126 7.03 5.97 -11.00
C GLY A 126 6.59 5.14 -12.19
N HIS A 127 5.46 4.44 -12.06
CA HIS A 127 4.86 3.65 -13.15
C HIS A 127 4.51 4.46 -14.39
N THR A 128 4.41 5.78 -14.32
CA THR A 128 4.14 6.63 -15.49
C THR A 128 5.37 6.85 -16.37
N GLY A 129 6.57 6.63 -15.84
CA GLY A 129 7.83 6.87 -16.54
C GLY A 129 8.19 8.36 -16.69
N VAL A 130 7.43 9.28 -16.08
CA VAL A 130 7.63 10.73 -16.18
C VAL A 130 8.51 11.21 -15.03
N ILE A 131 9.81 11.38 -15.29
CA ILE A 131 10.83 11.73 -14.29
C ILE A 131 10.49 13.01 -13.52
N SER A 132 10.05 14.08 -14.21
CA SER A 132 9.71 15.35 -13.55
C SER A 132 8.54 15.21 -12.58
N ALA A 133 7.59 14.34 -12.89
CA ALA A 133 6.48 14.03 -12.00
C ALA A 133 6.94 13.18 -10.80
N ALA A 134 7.81 12.20 -11.03
CA ALA A 134 8.39 11.39 -9.96
C ALA A 134 9.20 12.25 -8.97
N ILE A 135 9.99 13.21 -9.45
CA ILE A 135 10.69 14.18 -8.59
C ILE A 135 9.69 14.92 -7.71
N LYS A 136 8.61 15.45 -8.29
CA LYS A 136 7.59 16.19 -7.54
C LYS A 136 6.85 15.31 -6.53
N ALA A 137 6.60 14.06 -6.88
CA ALA A 137 6.01 13.07 -5.98
C ALA A 137 6.90 12.83 -4.74
N ILE A 138 8.20 12.65 -4.96
CA ILE A 138 9.19 12.45 -3.89
C ILE A 138 9.33 13.69 -3.00
N GLU A 139 9.42 14.90 -3.58
CA GLU A 139 9.44 16.15 -2.82
C GLU A 139 8.22 16.29 -1.91
N THR A 140 7.03 15.92 -2.42
CA THR A 140 5.79 15.96 -1.63
C THR A 140 5.83 14.98 -0.45
N VAL A 141 6.34 13.76 -0.69
CA VAL A 141 6.47 12.74 0.36
C VAL A 141 7.53 13.17 1.39
N ASP A 142 8.64 13.76 0.96
CA ASP A 142 9.70 14.27 1.84
C ASP A 142 9.16 15.34 2.81
N GLU A 143 8.35 16.29 2.31
CA GLU A 143 7.66 17.27 3.16
C GLU A 143 6.74 16.60 4.19
N CYS A 144 5.97 15.58 3.78
CA CYS A 144 5.09 14.84 4.67
C CYS A 144 5.87 14.07 5.73
N VAL A 145 6.95 13.41 5.33
CA VAL A 145 7.84 12.68 6.25
C VAL A 145 8.49 13.64 7.24
N GLY A 146 8.94 14.81 6.80
CA GLY A 146 9.50 15.85 7.69
C GLY A 146 8.51 16.26 8.79
N LYS A 147 7.23 16.46 8.43
CA LYS A 147 6.15 16.76 9.40
C LYS A 147 5.90 15.60 10.36
N ALA A 148 5.91 14.37 9.84
CA ALA A 148 5.73 13.16 10.65
C ALA A 148 6.87 12.98 11.66
N VAL A 149 8.13 13.18 11.23
CA VAL A 149 9.32 13.12 12.10
C VAL A 149 9.18 14.10 13.26
N GLN A 150 8.73 15.33 13.00
CA GLN A 150 8.55 16.31 14.05
C GLN A 150 7.42 15.92 15.00
N ALA A 151 6.27 15.48 14.48
CA ALA A 151 5.13 15.08 15.30
C ALA A 151 5.46 13.87 16.21
N VAL A 152 6.21 12.89 15.71
CA VAL A 152 6.64 11.72 16.49
C VAL A 152 7.61 12.15 17.60
N LYS A 153 8.54 13.07 17.33
CA LYS A 153 9.44 13.63 18.34
C LYS A 153 8.67 14.39 19.43
N ASP A 154 7.62 15.12 19.06
CA ASP A 154 6.83 15.92 20.00
C ASP A 154 6.08 15.05 21.03
N VAL A 155 5.82 13.78 20.71
CA VAL A 155 5.18 12.78 21.59
C VAL A 155 6.16 11.75 22.14
N ASP A 156 7.48 11.98 22.03
CA ASP A 156 8.55 11.04 22.44
C ASP A 156 8.42 9.63 21.83
N GLY A 157 7.93 9.58 20.60
CA GLY A 157 7.70 8.34 19.86
C GLY A 157 8.94 7.87 19.09
N VAL A 158 8.81 6.68 18.48
CA VAL A 158 9.84 6.07 17.60
C VAL A 158 9.30 5.96 16.19
N LEU A 159 10.08 6.37 15.19
CA LEU A 159 9.73 6.32 13.78
C LEU A 159 10.67 5.39 13.02
N PHE A 160 10.08 4.46 12.26
CA PHE A 160 10.78 3.67 11.26
C PHE A 160 10.37 4.14 9.87
N ILE A 161 11.36 4.38 8.99
CA ILE A 161 11.13 4.77 7.59
C ILE A 161 11.78 3.68 6.72
N CYS A 162 10.97 3.08 5.83
CA CYS A 162 11.42 2.09 4.87
C CYS A 162 10.61 2.21 3.57
N ALA A 163 11.08 1.57 2.50
CA ALA A 163 10.27 1.27 1.33
C ALA A 163 9.68 -0.14 1.47
N ASP A 164 8.52 -0.37 0.89
CA ASP A 164 7.91 -1.70 0.72
C ASP A 164 8.53 -2.44 -0.49
N HIS A 165 8.91 -1.71 -1.53
CA HIS A 165 9.63 -2.17 -2.72
C HIS A 165 10.25 -0.96 -3.45
N GLY A 166 11.00 -1.22 -4.51
CA GLY A 166 11.55 -0.20 -5.38
C GLY A 166 10.63 0.15 -6.55
N ASN A 167 10.78 1.33 -7.13
CA ASN A 167 10.21 1.78 -8.40
C ASN A 167 10.90 3.07 -8.88
N ALA A 168 10.66 4.20 -8.20
CA ALA A 168 11.13 5.53 -8.62
C ALA A 168 12.66 5.69 -8.57
N GLU A 169 13.40 4.81 -7.91
CA GLU A 169 14.86 4.83 -7.90
C GLU A 169 15.46 4.48 -9.27
N GLN A 170 14.69 3.85 -10.15
CA GLN A 170 15.12 3.51 -11.51
C GLN A 170 14.04 3.88 -12.53
N MET A 171 14.10 5.08 -13.04
CA MET A 171 13.14 5.62 -14.01
C MET A 171 13.55 5.42 -15.48
N ILE A 172 14.77 4.94 -15.72
CA ILE A 172 15.32 4.70 -17.06
C ILE A 172 15.86 3.27 -17.12
N ASP A 173 15.48 2.54 -18.15
CA ASP A 173 16.14 1.29 -18.52
C ASP A 173 17.54 1.62 -19.09
N TYR A 174 18.57 1.30 -18.37
CA TYR A 174 19.97 1.61 -18.76
C TYR A 174 20.45 0.85 -19.99
N THR A 175 19.74 -0.21 -20.42
CA THR A 175 20.07 -0.98 -21.62
C THR A 175 19.49 -0.33 -22.87
N THR A 176 18.26 0.16 -22.77
CA THR A 176 17.52 0.67 -23.92
C THR A 176 17.45 2.20 -23.97
N GLY A 177 17.70 2.88 -22.84
CA GLY A 177 17.52 4.33 -22.67
C GLY A 177 16.07 4.77 -22.64
N GLN A 178 15.12 3.84 -22.61
CA GLN A 178 13.69 4.12 -22.56
C GLN A 178 13.19 4.29 -21.11
N PRO A 179 12.03 4.93 -20.90
CA PRO A 179 11.41 4.98 -19.58
C PRO A 179 11.24 3.57 -18.99
N HIS A 180 11.62 3.40 -17.72
CA HIS A 180 11.36 2.20 -16.94
C HIS A 180 10.10 2.42 -16.11
N THR A 181 9.08 1.58 -16.32
CA THR A 181 7.74 1.77 -15.73
C THR A 181 7.27 0.56 -14.91
N ALA A 182 8.16 -0.38 -14.63
CA ALA A 182 7.87 -1.61 -13.90
C ALA A 182 8.94 -1.87 -12.83
N HIS A 183 8.58 -2.67 -11.84
CA HIS A 183 9.49 -3.17 -10.79
C HIS A 183 9.27 -4.66 -10.57
#